data_b035ce0afab4e8d5170238defc18a7ed
#
_entry.id   b035ce0afab4e8d5170238defc18a7ed
#
_cell.length_a   1.000
_cell.length_b   1.000
_cell.length_c   1.000
_cell.angle_alpha   90.00
_cell.angle_beta   90.00
_cell.angle_gamma   90.00
#
_symmetry.space_group_name_H-M   'P 1'
#
loop_
_entity.id
_entity.type
_entity.pdbx_description
1 polymer ?
#
loop_
_entity_poly.entity_id
_entity_poly.type
_entity_poly.pdbx_seq_one_letter_code
_entity_poly.pdbx_strand_id
1 'polypeptide(L)'
;MNKVAGVVFTLIPVLFSISIAFGLAKEEKEIAAFAGFIGYYTFLVASSCMIGSGFMDFSALKISAILGVETLDMGAVAGIISGLVTAKIHNKYHKVQFPVAISFYGGKRFVAIAVIMAMAAAGLIAPLVWKPISAAIDGLGGLISATGLAGVFTYGFLERLLIPTGLHHVLNGLFRTTSLGGVYEGVEGCLNIFLQFIDKVDINELAPFTVFLGQGKMPMMMFGLPARLSPFTVLLRKKRRER
;
A
#
# COMPACT_ATOMS: atom_id res chain seq x y z
N MET A 1 21.68 -8.96 0.18
CA MET A 1 20.32 -9.40 -0.15
C MET A 1 19.25 -8.41 0.34
N ASN A 2 19.35 -7.84 1.55
CA ASN A 2 18.33 -6.91 2.10
C ASN A 2 18.04 -5.68 1.25
N LYS A 3 19.04 -5.09 0.58
CA LYS A 3 18.83 -3.90 -0.30
C LYS A 3 17.94 -4.21 -1.52
N VAL A 4 18.11 -5.37 -2.16
CA VAL A 4 17.32 -5.78 -3.32
C VAL A 4 15.87 -6.08 -2.92
N ALA A 5 15.67 -6.78 -1.81
CA ALA A 5 14.33 -7.04 -1.28
C ALA A 5 13.60 -5.73 -0.91
N GLY A 6 14.30 -4.75 -0.31
CA GLY A 6 13.75 -3.44 0.01
C GLY A 6 13.23 -2.69 -1.23
N VAL A 7 13.95 -2.73 -2.35
CA VAL A 7 13.51 -2.10 -3.61
C VAL A 7 12.18 -2.68 -4.10
N VAL A 8 12.00 -4.01 -4.03
CA VAL A 8 10.75 -4.64 -4.47
C VAL A 8 9.57 -4.16 -3.62
N PHE A 9 9.74 -4.06 -2.29
CA PHE A 9 8.68 -3.55 -1.41
C PHE A 9 8.31 -2.10 -1.71
N THR A 10 9.29 -1.25 -2.03
CA THR A 10 9.06 0.15 -2.41
C THR A 10 8.32 0.27 -3.75
N LEU A 11 8.48 -0.70 -4.64
CA LEU A 11 7.82 -0.72 -5.96
C LEU A 11 6.39 -1.29 -5.91
N ILE A 12 5.95 -1.94 -4.83
CA ILE A 12 4.61 -2.52 -4.71
C ILE A 12 3.50 -1.54 -5.10
N PRO A 13 3.45 -0.29 -4.60
CA PRO A 13 2.39 0.66 -4.96
C PRO A 13 2.37 0.99 -6.46
N VAL A 14 3.55 1.11 -7.07
CA VAL A 14 3.68 1.35 -8.51
C VAL A 14 3.10 0.18 -9.31
N LEU A 15 3.46 -1.05 -8.91
CA LEU A 15 2.96 -2.27 -9.55
C LEU A 15 1.44 -2.39 -9.43
N PHE A 16 0.86 -1.98 -8.30
CA PHE A 16 -0.59 -1.89 -8.15
C PHE A 16 -1.21 -0.89 -9.12
N SER A 17 -0.64 0.31 -9.24
CA SER A 17 -1.16 1.33 -10.16
C SER A 17 -1.14 0.83 -11.61
N ILE A 18 -0.02 0.26 -12.05
CA ILE A 18 0.13 -0.29 -13.41
C ILE A 18 -0.84 -1.45 -13.63
N SER A 19 -0.88 -2.41 -12.71
CA SER A 19 -1.69 -3.64 -12.85
C SER A 19 -3.18 -3.35 -12.85
N ILE A 20 -3.65 -2.43 -12.00
CA ILE A 20 -5.06 -2.05 -11.94
C ILE A 20 -5.46 -1.26 -13.19
N ALA A 21 -4.64 -0.31 -13.63
CA ALA A 21 -4.89 0.43 -14.85
C ALA A 21 -4.95 -0.49 -16.07
N PHE A 22 -4.00 -1.42 -16.20
CA PHE A 22 -3.98 -2.45 -17.24
C PHE A 22 -5.18 -3.40 -17.16
N GLY A 23 -5.49 -3.90 -15.96
CA GLY A 23 -6.55 -4.90 -15.76
C GLY A 23 -7.95 -4.37 -16.03
N LEU A 24 -8.21 -3.09 -15.67
CA LEU A 24 -9.51 -2.45 -15.82
C LEU A 24 -9.68 -1.69 -17.14
N ALA A 25 -8.63 -1.52 -17.94
CA ALA A 25 -8.72 -0.93 -19.26
C ALA A 25 -9.44 -1.89 -20.22
N LYS A 26 -10.40 -1.36 -20.96
CA LYS A 26 -11.20 -2.11 -21.93
C LYS A 26 -10.44 -2.35 -23.25
N GLU A 27 -9.76 -1.33 -23.73
CA GLU A 27 -8.96 -1.34 -24.96
C GLU A 27 -7.60 -0.72 -24.68
N GLU A 28 -6.59 -0.95 -25.52
CA GLU A 28 -5.25 -0.32 -25.46
C GLU A 28 -4.63 -0.35 -24.05
N LYS A 29 -4.62 -1.54 -23.48
CA LYS A 29 -4.22 -1.78 -22.07
C LYS A 29 -2.79 -1.33 -21.76
N GLU A 30 -1.90 -1.40 -22.74
CA GLU A 30 -0.51 -0.96 -22.65
C GLU A 30 -0.40 0.55 -22.38
N ILE A 31 -1.32 1.34 -22.98
CA ILE A 31 -1.36 2.80 -22.77
C ILE A 31 -1.90 3.11 -21.38
N ALA A 32 -2.92 2.37 -20.94
CA ALA A 32 -3.44 2.49 -19.59
C ALA A 32 -2.38 2.15 -18.54
N ALA A 33 -1.58 1.11 -18.76
CA ALA A 33 -0.48 0.74 -17.88
C ALA A 33 0.57 1.84 -17.77
N PHE A 34 1.00 2.40 -18.90
CA PHE A 34 1.96 3.51 -18.95
C PHE A 34 1.39 4.78 -18.28
N ALA A 35 0.12 5.11 -18.57
CA ALA A 35 -0.57 6.22 -17.92
C ALA A 35 -0.70 6.00 -16.40
N GLY A 36 -0.89 4.75 -15.93
CA GLY A 36 -0.91 4.39 -14.53
C GLY A 36 0.42 4.67 -13.82
N PHE A 37 1.53 4.36 -14.47
CA PHE A 37 2.86 4.69 -13.95
C PHE A 37 3.07 6.20 -13.83
N ILE A 38 2.82 6.94 -14.92
CA ILE A 38 2.96 8.40 -14.95
C ILE A 38 2.03 9.05 -13.91
N GLY A 39 0.77 8.60 -13.85
CA GLY A 39 -0.20 9.10 -12.89
C GLY A 39 0.25 8.93 -11.45
N TYR A 40 0.74 7.74 -11.10
CA TYR A 40 1.27 7.48 -9.77
C TYR A 40 2.46 8.37 -9.44
N TYR A 41 3.42 8.51 -10.35
CA TYR A 41 4.59 9.37 -10.13
C TYR A 41 4.19 10.84 -9.98
N THR A 42 3.26 11.32 -10.81
CA THR A 42 2.71 12.68 -10.68
C THR A 42 2.02 12.90 -9.33
N PHE A 43 1.29 11.89 -8.84
CA PHE A 43 0.66 11.93 -7.52
C PHE A 43 1.70 12.09 -6.41
N LEU A 44 2.81 11.33 -6.44
CA LEU A 44 3.89 11.45 -5.46
C LEU A 44 4.50 12.85 -5.45
N VAL A 45 4.83 13.37 -6.62
CA VAL A 45 5.44 14.71 -6.76
C VAL A 45 4.48 15.80 -6.27
N ALA A 46 3.20 15.73 -6.64
CA ALA A 46 2.19 16.69 -6.19
C ALA A 46 1.98 16.65 -4.67
N SER A 47 1.95 15.44 -4.07
CA SER A 47 1.87 15.29 -2.62
C SER A 47 3.11 15.85 -1.92
N SER A 48 4.29 15.65 -2.48
CA SER A 48 5.55 16.23 -1.98
C SER A 48 5.52 17.76 -2.01
N CYS A 49 5.05 18.35 -3.12
CA CYS A 49 4.90 19.80 -3.24
C CYS A 49 3.94 20.36 -2.19
N MET A 50 2.83 19.68 -1.90
CA MET A 50 1.88 20.11 -0.88
C MET A 50 2.48 20.07 0.52
N ILE A 51 3.21 19.01 0.85
CA ILE A 51 3.90 18.88 2.13
C ILE A 51 4.99 19.95 2.29
N GLY A 52 5.77 20.19 1.23
CA GLY A 52 6.83 21.20 1.23
C GLY A 52 6.34 22.64 1.20
N SER A 53 5.07 22.88 0.86
CA SER A 53 4.51 24.26 0.79
C SER A 53 4.35 24.94 2.15
N GLY A 54 4.40 24.18 3.25
CA GLY A 54 4.19 24.72 4.61
C GLY A 54 2.77 25.21 4.89
N PHE A 55 1.81 24.91 4.01
CA PHE A 55 0.42 25.37 4.15
C PHE A 55 -0.26 24.86 5.42
N MET A 56 0.11 23.66 5.87
CA MET A 56 -0.36 23.04 7.11
C MET A 56 0.77 22.25 7.76
N ASP A 57 0.64 22.02 9.07
CA ASP A 57 1.54 21.12 9.79
C ASP A 57 1.21 19.66 9.45
N PHE A 58 2.14 19.01 8.76
CA PHE A 58 2.10 17.60 8.37
C PHE A 58 3.11 16.74 9.14
N SER A 59 3.68 17.26 10.25
CA SER A 59 4.68 16.55 11.07
C SER A 59 4.19 15.22 11.63
N ALA A 60 2.86 15.08 11.82
CA ALA A 60 2.22 13.85 12.27
C ALA A 60 2.09 12.79 11.16
N LEU A 61 2.38 13.13 9.89
CA LEU A 61 2.27 12.18 8.78
C LEU A 61 3.60 11.45 8.57
N LYS A 62 3.50 10.15 8.27
CA LYS A 62 4.66 9.35 7.89
C LYS A 62 5.11 9.75 6.48
N ILE A 63 6.27 10.37 6.40
CA ILE A 63 6.93 10.75 5.15
C ILE A 63 8.01 9.71 4.86
N SER A 64 8.09 9.24 3.63
CA SER A 64 9.13 8.33 3.16
C SER A 64 9.59 8.67 1.75
N ALA A 65 10.81 8.27 1.41
CA ALA A 65 11.35 8.43 0.07
C ALA A 65 10.84 7.29 -0.83
N ILE A 66 9.92 7.59 -1.73
CA ILE A 66 9.36 6.65 -2.70
C ILE A 66 9.79 7.08 -4.10
N LEU A 67 10.49 6.22 -4.82
CA LEU A 67 11.06 6.53 -6.14
C LEU A 67 11.90 7.81 -6.19
N GLY A 68 12.61 8.11 -5.10
CA GLY A 68 13.45 9.32 -5.00
C GLY A 68 12.70 10.60 -4.66
N VAL A 69 11.38 10.53 -4.40
CA VAL A 69 10.55 11.67 -3.98
C VAL A 69 10.18 11.50 -2.51
N GLU A 70 10.49 12.48 -1.68
CA GLU A 70 10.02 12.52 -0.29
C GLU A 70 8.54 12.90 -0.26
N THR A 71 7.71 11.96 0.09
CA THR A 71 6.25 12.09 -0.03
C THR A 71 5.52 11.33 1.06
N LEU A 72 4.21 11.48 1.10
CA LEU A 72 3.31 10.79 2.01
C LEU A 72 3.33 9.28 1.77
N ASP A 73 3.65 8.51 2.82
CA ASP A 73 3.61 7.04 2.77
C ASP A 73 2.18 6.52 2.97
N MET A 74 1.47 6.35 1.88
CA MET A 74 0.15 5.72 1.86
C MET A 74 0.22 4.21 1.52
N GLY A 75 1.42 3.67 1.36
CA GLY A 75 1.62 2.28 0.93
C GLY A 75 0.89 1.95 -0.37
N ALA A 76 0.32 0.74 -0.45
CA ALA A 76 -0.38 0.26 -1.65
C ALA A 76 -1.65 1.06 -2.01
N VAL A 77 -2.24 1.78 -1.05
CA VAL A 77 -3.48 2.56 -1.25
C VAL A 77 -3.31 3.63 -2.32
N ALA A 78 -2.18 4.36 -2.30
CA ALA A 78 -1.87 5.36 -3.33
C ALA A 78 -1.83 4.73 -4.73
N GLY A 79 -1.23 3.54 -4.86
CA GLY A 79 -1.17 2.79 -6.11
C GLY A 79 -2.55 2.34 -6.60
N ILE A 80 -3.39 1.85 -5.68
CA ILE A 80 -4.76 1.42 -6.00
C ILE A 80 -5.59 2.61 -6.49
N ILE A 81 -5.57 3.73 -5.78
CA ILE A 81 -6.30 4.94 -6.16
C ILE A 81 -5.83 5.44 -7.53
N SER A 82 -4.51 5.54 -7.72
CA SER A 82 -3.93 5.98 -9.00
C SER A 82 -4.35 5.06 -10.15
N GLY A 83 -4.29 3.74 -9.96
CA GLY A 83 -4.70 2.76 -10.97
C GLY A 83 -6.19 2.86 -11.34
N LEU A 84 -7.07 3.01 -10.34
CA LEU A 84 -8.52 3.15 -10.54
C LEU A 84 -8.86 4.45 -11.28
N VAL A 85 -8.28 5.58 -10.87
CA VAL A 85 -8.50 6.88 -11.52
C VAL A 85 -7.99 6.83 -12.95
N THR A 86 -6.81 6.28 -13.18
CA THR A 86 -6.23 6.12 -14.52
C THR A 86 -7.11 5.25 -15.41
N ALA A 87 -7.57 4.09 -14.93
CA ALA A 87 -8.45 3.20 -15.69
C ALA A 87 -9.76 3.90 -16.09
N LYS A 88 -10.35 4.66 -15.16
CA LYS A 88 -11.58 5.41 -15.41
C LYS A 88 -11.38 6.50 -16.45
N ILE A 89 -10.30 7.27 -16.37
CA ILE A 89 -9.94 8.31 -17.34
C ILE A 89 -9.64 7.67 -18.69
N HIS A 90 -8.83 6.61 -18.72
CA HIS A 90 -8.49 5.90 -19.96
C HIS A 90 -9.74 5.39 -20.67
N ASN A 91 -10.62 4.66 -19.99
CA ASN A 91 -11.83 4.11 -20.57
C ASN A 91 -12.80 5.17 -21.11
N LYS A 92 -12.74 6.39 -20.57
CA LYS A 92 -13.59 7.51 -21.00
C LYS A 92 -13.00 8.29 -22.18
N TYR A 93 -11.68 8.47 -22.20
CA TYR A 93 -11.04 9.48 -23.07
C TYR A 93 -10.13 8.90 -24.17
N HIS A 94 -9.85 7.59 -24.21
CA HIS A 94 -8.93 6.99 -25.18
C HIS A 94 -9.38 7.16 -26.65
N LYS A 95 -10.68 7.38 -26.92
CA LYS A 95 -11.25 7.58 -28.27
C LYS A 95 -11.56 9.04 -28.61
N VAL A 96 -11.21 10.00 -27.75
CA VAL A 96 -11.51 11.41 -27.98
C VAL A 96 -10.70 11.93 -29.15
N GLN A 97 -11.41 12.50 -30.15
CA GLN A 97 -10.81 13.17 -31.29
C GLN A 97 -10.96 14.68 -31.13
N PHE A 98 -9.91 15.41 -31.43
CA PHE A 98 -9.90 16.86 -31.40
C PHE A 98 -9.96 17.45 -32.84
N PRO A 99 -10.36 18.73 -33.00
CA PRO A 99 -10.26 19.45 -34.26
C PRO A 99 -8.86 19.39 -34.86
N VAL A 100 -8.76 19.55 -36.19
CA VAL A 100 -7.50 19.39 -36.96
C VAL A 100 -6.33 20.16 -36.37
N ALA A 101 -6.56 21.37 -35.87
CA ALA A 101 -5.52 22.22 -35.27
C ALA A 101 -4.82 21.61 -34.04
N ILE A 102 -5.51 20.78 -33.24
CA ILE A 102 -4.99 20.14 -32.01
C ILE A 102 -5.15 18.63 -32.04
N SER A 103 -5.39 18.03 -33.20
CA SER A 103 -5.60 16.59 -33.39
C SER A 103 -4.41 15.75 -32.90
N PHE A 104 -3.20 16.33 -32.90
CA PHE A 104 -1.98 15.68 -32.37
C PHE A 104 -2.11 15.24 -30.88
N TYR A 105 -2.88 15.96 -30.09
CA TYR A 105 -3.10 15.66 -28.66
C TYR A 105 -4.29 14.70 -28.44
N GLY A 106 -4.99 14.26 -29.50
CA GLY A 106 -6.16 13.38 -29.41
C GLY A 106 -5.83 11.93 -29.03
N GLY A 107 -6.88 11.19 -28.68
CA GLY A 107 -6.82 9.76 -28.40
C GLY A 107 -5.86 9.37 -27.28
N LYS A 108 -4.92 8.51 -27.59
CA LYS A 108 -3.96 7.91 -26.65
C LYS A 108 -3.12 8.93 -25.86
N ARG A 109 -2.73 10.02 -26.52
CA ARG A 109 -1.89 11.07 -25.92
C ARG A 109 -2.67 11.90 -24.91
N PHE A 110 -3.95 12.13 -25.20
CA PHE A 110 -4.84 12.87 -24.30
C PHE A 110 -5.06 12.17 -22.97
N VAL A 111 -5.09 10.83 -22.96
CA VAL A 111 -5.21 10.04 -21.73
C VAL A 111 -4.10 10.38 -20.75
N ALA A 112 -2.83 10.40 -21.21
CA ALA A 112 -1.70 10.71 -20.35
C ALA A 112 -1.81 12.12 -19.74
N ILE A 113 -2.19 13.12 -20.56
CA ILE A 113 -2.37 14.51 -20.11
C ILE A 113 -3.51 14.60 -19.08
N ALA A 114 -4.64 13.98 -19.36
CA ALA A 114 -5.78 13.98 -18.45
C ALA A 114 -5.47 13.28 -17.11
N VAL A 115 -4.71 12.19 -17.17
CA VAL A 115 -4.26 11.47 -15.96
C VAL A 115 -3.29 12.33 -15.14
N ILE A 116 -2.31 13.00 -15.76
CA ILE A 116 -1.39 13.90 -15.09
C ILE A 116 -2.17 15.00 -14.36
N MET A 117 -3.10 15.68 -15.03
CA MET A 117 -3.89 16.74 -14.41
C MET A 117 -4.73 16.23 -13.24
N ALA A 118 -5.42 15.10 -13.42
CA ALA A 118 -6.25 14.52 -12.37
C ALA A 118 -5.42 14.04 -11.17
N MET A 119 -4.27 13.41 -11.43
CA MET A 119 -3.40 12.89 -10.37
C MET A 119 -2.59 13.99 -9.68
N ALA A 120 -2.26 15.09 -10.37
CA ALA A 120 -1.71 16.28 -9.73
C ALA A 120 -2.71 16.89 -8.73
N ALA A 121 -3.96 17.08 -9.15
CA ALA A 121 -5.01 17.56 -8.25
C ALA A 121 -5.26 16.61 -7.06
N ALA A 122 -5.33 15.31 -7.32
CA ALA A 122 -5.48 14.30 -6.28
C ALA A 122 -4.30 14.29 -5.30
N GLY A 123 -3.06 14.45 -5.79
CA GLY A 123 -1.85 14.50 -4.96
C GLY A 123 -1.80 15.72 -4.05
N LEU A 124 -2.26 16.87 -4.51
CA LEU A 124 -2.36 18.08 -3.66
C LEU A 124 -3.39 17.90 -2.53
N ILE A 125 -4.48 17.18 -2.78
CA ILE A 125 -5.54 16.95 -1.79
C ILE A 125 -5.18 15.79 -0.85
N ALA A 126 -4.38 14.83 -1.30
CA ALA A 126 -4.08 13.59 -0.58
C ALA A 126 -3.58 13.80 0.86
N PRO A 127 -2.61 14.70 1.17
CA PRO A 127 -2.16 14.91 2.54
C PRO A 127 -3.26 15.40 3.49
N LEU A 128 -4.19 16.21 2.99
CA LEU A 128 -5.32 16.73 3.77
C LEU A 128 -6.30 15.61 4.16
N VAL A 129 -6.62 14.75 3.19
CA VAL A 129 -7.54 13.63 3.41
C VAL A 129 -6.89 12.51 4.21
N TRP A 130 -5.58 12.30 4.03
CA TRP A 130 -4.86 11.24 4.71
C TRP A 130 -4.60 11.53 6.20
N LYS A 131 -4.48 12.79 6.58
CA LYS A 131 -4.24 13.20 7.97
C LYS A 131 -5.27 12.61 8.96
N PRO A 132 -6.60 12.76 8.78
CA PRO A 132 -7.58 12.12 9.66
C PRO A 132 -7.59 10.59 9.56
N ILE A 133 -7.29 10.01 8.40
CA ILE A 133 -7.21 8.57 8.21
C ILE A 133 -6.02 8.01 8.99
N SER A 134 -4.85 8.63 8.89
CA SER A 134 -3.66 8.25 9.65
C SER A 134 -3.92 8.33 11.15
N ALA A 135 -4.50 9.42 11.64
CA ALA A 135 -4.85 9.56 13.05
C ALA A 135 -5.83 8.48 13.54
N ALA A 136 -6.79 8.09 12.72
CA ALA A 136 -7.69 6.99 13.06
C ALA A 136 -6.97 5.63 13.13
N ILE A 137 -6.03 5.38 12.21
CA ILE A 137 -5.20 4.16 12.20
C ILE A 137 -4.29 4.12 13.43
N ASP A 138 -3.66 5.25 13.77
CA ASP A 138 -2.80 5.36 14.96
C ASP A 138 -3.60 5.14 16.26
N GLY A 139 -4.82 5.70 16.33
CA GLY A 139 -5.74 5.48 17.45
C GLY A 139 -6.16 4.01 17.60
N LEU A 140 -6.47 3.34 16.49
CA LEU A 140 -6.73 1.89 16.48
C LEU A 140 -5.51 1.10 16.92
N GLY A 141 -4.32 1.48 16.46
CA GLY A 141 -3.07 0.87 16.87
C GLY A 141 -2.84 0.97 18.37
N GLY A 142 -3.07 2.14 18.96
CA GLY A 142 -2.99 2.34 20.42
C GLY A 142 -3.96 1.47 21.21
N LEU A 143 -5.23 1.36 20.77
CA LEU A 143 -6.21 0.47 21.38
C LEU A 143 -5.81 -1.00 21.31
N ILE A 144 -5.30 -1.45 20.17
CA ILE A 144 -4.83 -2.82 19.97
C ILE A 144 -3.65 -3.12 20.91
N SER A 145 -2.68 -2.21 21.03
CA SER A 145 -1.53 -2.39 21.92
C SER A 145 -1.91 -2.43 23.38
N ALA A 146 -2.93 -1.67 23.81
CA ALA A 146 -3.39 -1.63 25.20
C ALA A 146 -4.17 -2.89 25.63
N THR A 147 -4.73 -3.67 24.70
CA THR A 147 -5.60 -4.81 25.01
C THR A 147 -4.88 -6.17 25.11
N GLY A 148 -3.55 -6.21 25.05
CA GLY A 148 -2.77 -7.44 25.24
C GLY A 148 -3.11 -8.53 24.21
N LEU A 149 -3.41 -9.76 24.67
CA LEU A 149 -3.74 -10.90 23.80
C LEU A 149 -4.95 -10.66 22.90
N ALA A 150 -5.99 -9.98 23.42
CA ALA A 150 -7.15 -9.60 22.60
C ALA A 150 -6.76 -8.63 21.50
N GLY A 151 -5.80 -7.73 21.76
CA GLY A 151 -5.22 -6.83 20.76
C GLY A 151 -4.48 -7.57 19.67
N VAL A 152 -3.67 -8.56 20.01
CA VAL A 152 -2.95 -9.40 19.04
C VAL A 152 -3.93 -10.13 18.11
N PHE A 153 -5.01 -10.69 18.67
CA PHE A 153 -6.07 -11.31 17.87
C PHE A 153 -6.74 -10.31 16.94
N THR A 154 -7.12 -9.15 17.48
CA THR A 154 -7.76 -8.06 16.72
C THR A 154 -6.85 -7.57 15.59
N TYR A 155 -5.53 -7.41 15.86
CA TYR A 155 -4.54 -7.07 14.84
C TYR A 155 -4.53 -8.09 13.70
N GLY A 156 -4.41 -9.39 14.02
CA GLY A 156 -4.40 -10.45 13.03
C GLY A 156 -5.69 -10.54 12.21
N PHE A 157 -6.83 -10.30 12.84
CA PHE A 157 -8.14 -10.26 12.17
C PHE A 157 -8.25 -9.06 11.23
N LEU A 158 -7.93 -7.84 11.71
CA LEU A 158 -7.96 -6.62 10.91
C LEU A 158 -6.96 -6.67 9.75
N GLU A 159 -5.76 -7.20 9.97
CA GLU A 159 -4.79 -7.40 8.88
C GLU A 159 -5.41 -8.19 7.74
N ARG A 160 -6.16 -9.26 8.04
CA ARG A 160 -6.82 -10.09 7.03
C ARG A 160 -8.01 -9.39 6.37
N LEU A 161 -8.82 -8.70 7.15
CA LEU A 161 -9.95 -7.95 6.65
C LEU A 161 -9.53 -6.82 5.70
N LEU A 162 -8.40 -6.19 5.98
CA LEU A 162 -7.88 -5.06 5.21
C LEU A 162 -7.07 -5.46 3.96
N ILE A 163 -6.79 -6.75 3.72
CA ILE A 163 -6.07 -7.21 2.52
C ILE A 163 -6.73 -6.71 1.22
N PRO A 164 -8.05 -6.83 1.02
CA PRO A 164 -8.68 -6.42 -0.24
C PRO A 164 -8.55 -4.91 -0.53
N THR A 165 -8.45 -4.08 0.50
CA THR A 165 -8.32 -2.63 0.37
C THR A 165 -6.87 -2.15 0.28
N GLY A 166 -5.88 -3.04 0.52
CA GLY A 166 -4.47 -2.69 0.60
C GLY A 166 -4.05 -1.95 1.89
N LEU A 167 -5.00 -1.58 2.77
CA LEU A 167 -4.71 -0.90 4.03
C LEU A 167 -3.94 -1.75 5.04
N HIS A 168 -3.91 -3.08 4.85
CA HIS A 168 -3.11 -3.98 5.69
C HIS A 168 -1.61 -3.63 5.68
N HIS A 169 -1.08 -3.04 4.60
CA HIS A 169 0.30 -2.56 4.56
C HIS A 169 0.55 -1.42 5.54
N VAL A 170 -0.42 -0.50 5.68
CA VAL A 170 -0.33 0.62 6.63
C VAL A 170 -0.35 0.09 8.06
N LEU A 171 -1.32 -0.81 8.37
CA LEU A 171 -1.42 -1.45 9.68
C LEU A 171 -0.13 -2.25 10.01
N ASN A 172 0.38 -3.02 9.07
CA ASN A 172 1.65 -3.75 9.22
C ASN A 172 2.84 -2.82 9.47
N GLY A 173 2.92 -1.71 8.72
CA GLY A 173 3.97 -0.71 8.91
C GLY A 173 3.95 -0.14 10.32
N LEU A 174 2.76 0.18 10.83
CA LEU A 174 2.56 0.74 12.15
C LEU A 174 3.15 -0.17 13.26
N PHE A 175 2.79 -1.45 13.29
CA PHE A 175 3.31 -2.37 14.31
C PHE A 175 4.75 -2.84 14.07
N ARG A 176 5.22 -2.85 12.85
CA ARG A 176 6.57 -3.32 12.51
C ARG A 176 7.67 -2.30 12.73
N THR A 177 7.36 -1.01 12.56
CA THR A 177 8.38 0.04 12.46
C THR A 177 8.18 1.19 13.44
N THR A 178 7.11 1.20 14.24
CA THR A 178 6.86 2.25 15.24
C THR A 178 6.82 1.69 16.65
N SER A 179 6.83 2.57 17.64
CA SER A 179 6.76 2.26 19.07
C SER A 179 5.53 1.44 19.48
N LEU A 180 4.44 1.47 18.70
CA LEU A 180 3.25 0.67 18.93
C LEU A 180 3.49 -0.85 18.83
N GLY A 181 4.50 -1.26 18.06
CA GLY A 181 4.92 -2.66 17.95
C GLY A 181 5.84 -3.13 19.05
N GLY A 182 6.26 -2.24 19.96
CA GLY A 182 7.19 -2.45 21.03
C GLY A 182 8.45 -1.61 20.89
N VAL A 183 9.13 -1.38 22.01
CA VAL A 183 10.42 -0.66 22.08
C VAL A 183 11.38 -1.49 22.91
N TYR A 184 12.57 -1.78 22.39
CA TYR A 184 13.64 -2.49 23.09
C TYR A 184 14.97 -1.81 22.80
N GLU A 185 15.71 -1.42 23.84
CA GLU A 185 17.00 -0.70 23.76
C GLU A 185 16.99 0.50 22.79
N GLY A 186 15.90 1.27 22.75
CA GLY A 186 15.77 2.44 21.88
C GLY A 186 15.42 2.11 20.41
N VAL A 187 15.26 0.83 20.07
CA VAL A 187 14.80 0.39 18.75
C VAL A 187 13.30 0.20 18.78
N GLU A 188 12.60 0.85 17.86
CA GLU A 188 11.14 0.79 17.75
C GLU A 188 10.68 -0.19 16.69
N GLY A 189 9.55 -0.87 16.98
CA GLY A 189 8.86 -1.76 16.06
C GLY A 189 9.31 -3.22 16.13
N CYS A 190 8.33 -4.12 16.20
CA CYS A 190 8.58 -5.55 16.45
C CYS A 190 9.50 -6.20 15.40
N LEU A 191 9.46 -5.73 14.13
CA LEU A 191 10.34 -6.28 13.10
C LEU A 191 11.78 -5.78 13.23
N ASN A 192 11.96 -4.50 13.54
CA ASN A 192 13.28 -3.90 13.71
C ASN A 192 13.99 -4.51 14.92
N ILE A 193 13.26 -4.68 16.03
CA ILE A 193 13.77 -5.35 17.24
C ILE A 193 14.20 -6.77 16.90
N PHE A 194 13.34 -7.54 16.24
CA PHE A 194 13.65 -8.91 15.86
C PHE A 194 14.89 -9.02 14.98
N LEU A 195 15.00 -8.19 13.92
CA LEU A 195 16.13 -8.24 12.98
C LEU A 195 17.46 -7.79 13.58
N GLN A 196 17.46 -6.87 14.56
CA GLN A 196 18.68 -6.38 15.17
C GLN A 196 19.22 -7.25 16.30
N PHE A 197 18.34 -7.93 17.02
CA PHE A 197 18.68 -8.62 18.25
C PHE A 197 18.56 -10.14 18.19
N ILE A 198 18.03 -10.73 17.12
CA ILE A 198 17.85 -12.18 16.98
C ILE A 198 19.15 -13.00 17.16
N ASP A 199 20.28 -12.43 16.74
CA ASP A 199 21.59 -13.09 16.85
C ASP A 199 22.36 -12.70 18.13
N LYS A 200 21.82 -11.78 18.95
CA LYS A 200 22.52 -11.18 20.09
C LYS A 200 21.89 -11.49 21.43
N VAL A 201 20.60 -11.75 21.46
CA VAL A 201 19.78 -11.88 22.68
C VAL A 201 18.96 -13.15 22.60
N ASP A 202 18.68 -13.78 23.76
CA ASP A 202 17.84 -14.98 23.81
C ASP A 202 16.42 -14.65 23.29
N ILE A 203 15.85 -15.58 22.50
CA ILE A 203 14.52 -15.45 21.92
C ILE A 203 13.43 -15.25 22.99
N ASN A 204 13.63 -15.87 24.18
CA ASN A 204 12.68 -15.71 25.28
C ASN A 204 12.62 -14.27 25.81
N GLU A 205 13.71 -13.55 25.76
CA GLU A 205 13.81 -12.15 26.20
C GLU A 205 13.20 -11.20 25.15
N LEU A 206 13.29 -11.54 23.86
CA LEU A 206 12.67 -10.79 22.76
C LEU A 206 11.16 -11.05 22.58
N ALA A 207 10.67 -12.16 23.11
CA ALA A 207 9.27 -12.59 22.93
C ALA A 207 8.23 -11.52 23.33
N PRO A 208 8.34 -10.82 24.48
CA PRO A 208 7.39 -9.78 24.86
C PRO A 208 7.32 -8.59 23.89
N PHE A 209 8.44 -8.25 23.27
CA PHE A 209 8.58 -7.11 22.35
C PHE A 209 8.26 -7.45 20.90
N THR A 210 8.14 -8.73 20.57
CA THR A 210 7.87 -9.21 19.21
C THR A 210 6.52 -9.93 19.09
N VAL A 211 5.61 -9.73 20.05
CA VAL A 211 4.31 -10.41 20.15
C VAL A 211 3.48 -10.28 18.86
N PHE A 212 3.40 -9.10 18.27
CA PHE A 212 2.65 -8.88 17.05
C PHE A 212 3.22 -9.61 15.83
N LEU A 213 4.52 -9.85 15.79
CA LEU A 213 5.17 -10.63 14.76
C LEU A 213 4.94 -12.14 14.97
N GLY A 214 5.23 -12.65 16.16
CA GLY A 214 5.18 -14.07 16.50
C GLY A 214 3.75 -14.59 16.70
N GLN A 215 2.98 -13.96 17.56
CA GLN A 215 1.65 -14.46 17.97
C GLN A 215 0.52 -13.92 17.08
N GLY A 216 0.65 -12.73 16.55
CA GLY A 216 -0.37 -12.15 15.69
C GLY A 216 -0.34 -12.69 14.26
N LYS A 217 0.81 -12.61 13.59
CA LYS A 217 0.93 -12.90 12.17
C LYS A 217 1.29 -14.35 11.85
N MET A 218 2.25 -14.92 12.53
CA MET A 218 2.75 -16.28 12.23
C MET A 218 1.68 -17.36 12.34
N PRO A 219 0.87 -17.47 13.41
CA PRO A 219 -0.18 -18.46 13.50
C PRO A 219 -1.22 -18.33 12.39
N MET A 220 -1.59 -17.09 12.05
CA MET A 220 -2.53 -16.83 10.94
C MET A 220 -1.97 -17.26 9.58
N MET A 221 -0.67 -17.14 9.35
CA MET A 221 -0.02 -17.63 8.13
C MET A 221 0.07 -19.16 8.12
N MET A 222 0.46 -19.77 9.24
CA MET A 222 0.64 -21.21 9.33
C MET A 222 -0.67 -21.99 9.19
N PHE A 223 -1.76 -21.51 9.81
CA PHE A 223 -3.06 -22.20 9.80
C PHE A 223 -4.01 -21.67 8.72
N GLY A 224 -3.94 -20.39 8.38
CA GLY A 224 -4.82 -19.78 7.40
C GLY A 224 -4.50 -20.16 5.95
N LEU A 225 -3.24 -20.38 5.60
CA LEU A 225 -2.86 -20.83 4.26
C LEU A 225 -3.34 -22.26 3.94
N PRO A 226 -3.11 -23.28 4.79
CA PRO A 226 -3.65 -24.61 4.57
C PRO A 226 -5.18 -24.63 4.51
N ALA A 227 -5.86 -23.87 5.36
CA ALA A 227 -7.31 -23.77 5.35
C ALA A 227 -7.87 -23.18 4.04
N ARG A 228 -7.16 -22.24 3.40
CA ARG A 228 -7.54 -21.71 2.08
C ARG A 228 -7.29 -22.68 0.94
N LEU A 229 -6.28 -23.54 1.04
CA LEU A 229 -5.96 -24.51 0.01
C LEU A 229 -6.91 -25.72 0.03
N SER A 230 -7.49 -26.04 1.19
CA SER A 230 -8.38 -27.21 1.33
C SER A 230 -9.63 -27.17 0.43
N PRO A 231 -10.40 -26.06 0.33
CA PRO A 231 -11.53 -26.02 -0.61
C PRO A 231 -11.09 -26.05 -2.07
N PHE A 232 -9.93 -25.46 -2.39
CA PHE A 232 -9.40 -25.49 -3.75
C PHE A 232 -8.97 -26.90 -4.19
N THR A 233 -8.36 -27.68 -3.31
CA THR A 233 -8.02 -29.08 -3.57
C THR A 233 -9.26 -29.97 -3.69
N VAL A 234 -10.31 -29.69 -2.92
CA VAL A 234 -11.62 -30.41 -3.05
C VAL A 234 -12.27 -30.08 -4.38
N LEU A 235 -12.27 -28.84 -4.82
CA LEU A 235 -12.81 -28.44 -6.13
C LEU A 235 -12.04 -29.06 -7.31
N LEU A 236 -10.71 -29.13 -7.22
CA LEU A 236 -9.88 -29.78 -8.24
C LEU A 236 -10.11 -31.28 -8.29
N ARG A 237 -10.31 -31.96 -7.15
CA ARG A 237 -10.66 -33.39 -7.07
C ARG A 237 -12.04 -33.67 -7.70
N LYS A 238 -13.03 -32.78 -7.46
CA LYS A 238 -14.37 -32.91 -8.04
C LYS A 238 -14.31 -32.78 -9.56
N LYS A 239 -13.61 -31.78 -10.09
CA LYS A 239 -13.44 -31.59 -11.53
C LYS A 239 -12.67 -32.71 -12.25
N ARG A 240 -11.81 -33.44 -11.52
CA ARG A 240 -11.08 -34.62 -12.06
C ARG A 240 -11.90 -35.88 -12.08
N ARG A 241 -12.96 -35.99 -11.27
CA ARG A 241 -13.90 -37.13 -11.28
C ARG A 241 -15.01 -37.00 -12.32
N GLU A 242 -15.23 -35.80 -12.82
CA GLU A 242 -16.23 -35.47 -13.84
C GLU A 242 -15.69 -35.51 -15.28
N ARG A 243 -14.38 -35.82 -15.44
CA ARG A 243 -13.71 -36.11 -16.73
C ARG A 243 -13.34 -37.57 -16.81
#